data_c1a47f8024b52f63ad845a5a1432cc1f
#
_entry.id   c1a47f8024b52f63ad845a5a1432cc1f
#
_cell.length_a   1.000
_cell.length_b   1.000
_cell.length_c   1.000
_cell.angle_alpha   90.00
_cell.angle_beta   90.00
_cell.angle_gamma   90.00
#
_symmetry.space_group_name_H-M   'P 1'
#
loop_
_entity.id
_entity.type
_entity.pdbx_description
1 polymer ?
#
loop_
_entity_poly.entity_id
_entity_poly.type
_entity_poly.pdbx_seq_one_letter_code
_entity_poly.pdbx_strand_id
1 'polypeptide(L)'
;MKKKILPLFFIAAVSLTACGGKGISYEEHLSDYVLELPYHSNFKILQLTDFHFSDKDDQDELYRYVDTLVEDAKTKYGVDLIVVTGDLFTFASKWTAKKLFNHMNEYGVPWTVVFGNHDEQTYFSVDWMTNYLNNLGGNCYFKDIQNDNVEGNCNFVIHLKDGNNVKEQLIFMDSNRYHFGTDYNGYDYFKDPQIGWYRSMVDYSKDLTGTGERAKSLMFYHIPLPEINKFCAVDAMMKAGDLGCQFVWGEKREKTCPPDQDLGFFNVIDELDATNGMFFGHDHINDFEAEYNGVYFCYGLKSTDRIYYDEDMLGYKLIELHDDNSFTMKRTFISWDGKERKYE
;
A
#
# COMPACT_ATOMS: atom_id res chain seq x y z
N MET A 1 8.53 10.15 69.21
CA MET A 1 8.01 9.59 67.95
C MET A 1 8.10 10.64 66.87
N LYS A 2 9.08 10.59 65.99
CA LYS A 2 9.26 11.55 64.89
C LYS A 2 8.68 10.89 63.61
N LYS A 3 7.59 11.46 63.06
CA LYS A 3 7.02 11.08 61.76
C LYS A 3 7.92 11.56 60.66
N LYS A 4 8.44 10.66 59.84
CA LYS A 4 9.15 10.96 58.61
C LYS A 4 8.08 11.21 57.52
N ILE A 5 8.11 12.43 56.94
CA ILE A 5 7.35 12.80 55.79
C ILE A 5 8.19 12.48 54.58
N LEU A 6 7.69 11.60 53.71
CA LEU A 6 8.29 11.24 52.41
C LEU A 6 7.89 12.29 51.38
N PRO A 7 8.81 12.89 50.63
CA PRO A 7 8.43 13.85 49.60
C PRO A 7 7.90 13.08 48.39
N LEU A 8 6.70 13.46 47.97
CA LEU A 8 6.08 13.03 46.72
C LEU A 8 6.79 13.79 45.58
N PHE A 9 7.58 13.10 44.79
CA PHE A 9 8.09 13.67 43.54
C PHE A 9 6.98 13.68 42.52
N PHE A 10 6.47 14.87 42.17
CA PHE A 10 5.70 15.12 40.97
C PHE A 10 6.69 15.13 39.79
N ILE A 11 6.64 14.11 38.96
CA ILE A 11 7.26 14.17 37.65
C ILE A 11 6.33 15.01 36.78
N ALA A 12 6.71 16.25 36.55
CA ALA A 12 6.06 17.07 35.54
C ALA A 12 6.50 16.54 34.17
N ALA A 13 5.60 15.89 33.47
CA ALA A 13 5.77 15.61 32.05
C ALA A 13 5.81 16.96 31.31
N VAL A 14 6.98 17.34 30.84
CA VAL A 14 7.15 18.47 29.93
C VAL A 14 6.68 18.00 28.56
N SER A 15 5.45 18.32 28.20
CA SER A 15 4.98 18.22 26.84
C SER A 15 5.72 19.25 25.98
N LEU A 16 6.63 18.79 25.16
CA LEU A 16 7.16 19.55 24.04
C LEU A 16 6.01 19.73 23.03
N THR A 17 5.40 20.90 23.04
CA THR A 17 4.52 21.32 21.96
C THR A 17 5.36 21.66 20.75
N ALA A 18 5.57 20.66 19.87
CA ALA A 18 5.86 20.93 18.47
C ALA A 18 4.56 21.41 17.80
N CYS A 19 4.65 22.45 17.01
CA CYS A 19 3.54 23.01 16.23
C CYS A 19 2.87 21.93 15.37
N GLY A 20 1.55 21.81 15.49
CA GLY A 20 0.73 21.00 14.59
C GLY A 20 -0.19 20.05 15.34
N GLY A 21 -1.47 20.20 15.15
CA GLY A 21 -2.53 19.22 15.37
C GLY A 21 -2.71 18.66 16.80
N LYS A 22 -3.90 18.73 17.30
CA LYS A 22 -4.30 18.03 18.53
C LYS A 22 -4.01 16.54 18.33
N GLY A 23 -3.09 15.96 19.12
CA GLY A 23 -2.86 14.52 19.13
C GLY A 23 -4.17 13.80 19.44
N ILE A 24 -4.64 13.04 18.48
CA ILE A 24 -5.77 12.14 18.67
C ILE A 24 -5.18 10.91 19.35
N SER A 25 -5.70 10.53 20.49
CA SER A 25 -5.31 9.29 21.19
C SER A 25 -5.97 8.12 20.45
N TYR A 26 -5.19 7.41 19.64
CA TYR A 26 -5.60 6.17 18.98
C TYR A 26 -5.39 4.94 19.89
N GLU A 27 -4.95 5.13 21.12
CA GLU A 27 -4.43 4.07 22.00
C GLU A 27 -5.46 2.99 22.41
N GLU A 28 -6.75 3.24 22.25
CA GLU A 28 -7.76 2.33 22.82
C GLU A 28 -8.15 1.15 21.91
N HIS A 29 -7.86 1.18 20.59
CA HIS A 29 -8.35 0.17 19.64
C HIS A 29 -7.42 -0.09 18.45
N LEU A 30 -6.09 -0.01 18.58
CA LEU A 30 -5.17 -0.27 17.45
C LEU A 30 -5.28 -1.70 16.92
N SER A 31 -5.61 -2.67 17.79
CA SER A 31 -5.87 -4.06 17.38
C SER A 31 -7.08 -4.20 16.44
N ASP A 32 -8.01 -3.24 16.45
CA ASP A 32 -9.18 -3.28 15.57
C ASP A 32 -8.81 -3.06 14.10
N TYR A 33 -7.66 -2.45 13.82
CA TYR A 33 -7.13 -2.27 12.46
C TYR A 33 -6.32 -3.48 11.96
N VAL A 34 -6.12 -4.51 12.77
CA VAL A 34 -5.17 -5.59 12.49
C VAL A 34 -5.89 -6.85 11.99
N LEU A 35 -5.32 -7.45 10.96
CA LEU A 35 -5.51 -8.83 10.54
C LEU A 35 -4.20 -9.58 10.72
N GLU A 36 -4.23 -10.90 10.77
CA GLU A 36 -3.04 -11.72 10.97
C GLU A 36 -2.93 -12.79 9.89
N LEU A 37 -1.72 -13.00 9.37
CA LEU A 37 -1.34 -14.13 8.53
C LEU A 37 -0.10 -14.80 9.12
N PRO A 38 0.04 -16.14 8.97
CA PRO A 38 1.26 -16.81 9.38
C PRO A 38 2.43 -16.38 8.48
N TYR A 39 3.57 -16.07 9.11
CA TYR A 39 4.83 -15.87 8.41
C TYR A 39 5.52 -17.22 8.15
N HIS A 40 6.18 -17.30 7.04
CA HIS A 40 7.20 -18.32 6.75
C HIS A 40 8.30 -17.70 5.89
N SER A 41 9.47 -18.29 5.89
CA SER A 41 10.60 -17.85 5.07
C SER A 41 10.23 -17.78 3.59
N ASN A 42 10.64 -16.72 2.93
CA ASN A 42 10.30 -16.42 1.53
C ASN A 42 8.78 -16.26 1.29
N PHE A 43 8.08 -15.56 2.18
CA PHE A 43 6.67 -15.20 2.00
C PHE A 43 6.50 -14.34 0.75
N LYS A 44 5.57 -14.71 -0.13
CA LYS A 44 5.43 -14.13 -1.46
C LYS A 44 4.14 -13.37 -1.64
N ILE A 45 4.27 -12.11 -2.02
CA ILE A 45 3.17 -11.21 -2.31
C ILE A 45 3.11 -10.95 -3.81
N LEU A 46 1.97 -11.25 -4.42
CA LEU A 46 1.67 -10.88 -5.81
C LEU A 46 1.04 -9.49 -5.82
N GLN A 47 1.73 -8.51 -6.38
CA GLN A 47 1.19 -7.19 -6.62
C GLN A 47 0.56 -7.10 -8.01
N LEU A 48 -0.73 -6.75 -8.03
CA LEU A 48 -1.52 -6.36 -9.19
C LEU A 48 -1.99 -4.91 -9.00
N THR A 49 -2.30 -4.21 -10.08
CA THR A 49 -2.76 -2.81 -9.99
C THR A 49 -3.53 -2.35 -11.22
N ASP A 50 -4.32 -1.30 -11.09
CA ASP A 50 -4.93 -0.54 -12.20
C ASP A 50 -5.79 -1.42 -13.12
N PHE A 51 -6.71 -2.18 -12.55
CA PHE A 51 -7.62 -3.05 -13.28
C PHE A 51 -8.61 -2.30 -14.16
N HIS A 52 -9.25 -1.25 -13.62
CA HIS A 52 -10.26 -0.43 -14.28
C HIS A 52 -11.43 -1.21 -14.89
N PHE A 53 -11.95 -2.23 -14.20
CA PHE A 53 -13.15 -2.93 -14.63
C PHE A 53 -14.33 -1.96 -14.79
N SER A 54 -15.04 -2.03 -15.90
CA SER A 54 -16.24 -1.23 -16.12
C SER A 54 -17.42 -2.09 -16.62
N ASP A 55 -18.64 -1.54 -16.54
CA ASP A 55 -19.83 -2.23 -17.05
C ASP A 55 -19.85 -2.36 -18.58
N LYS A 56 -18.98 -1.64 -19.28
CA LYS A 56 -18.92 -1.61 -20.75
C LYS A 56 -17.92 -2.61 -21.33
N ASP A 57 -17.06 -3.16 -20.48
CA ASP A 57 -16.00 -4.07 -20.92
C ASP A 57 -16.52 -5.47 -21.19
N ASP A 58 -15.81 -6.19 -22.05
CA ASP A 58 -15.90 -7.66 -22.07
C ASP A 58 -15.24 -8.20 -20.80
N GLN A 59 -16.06 -8.44 -19.80
CA GLN A 59 -15.59 -8.88 -18.49
C GLN A 59 -14.98 -10.29 -18.53
N ASP A 60 -15.42 -11.16 -19.41
CA ASP A 60 -14.87 -12.51 -19.53
C ASP A 60 -13.44 -12.45 -20.11
N GLU A 61 -13.15 -11.47 -20.97
CA GLU A 61 -11.79 -11.20 -21.43
C GLU A 61 -10.89 -10.67 -20.31
N LEU A 62 -11.37 -9.71 -19.52
CA LEU A 62 -10.66 -9.16 -18.37
C LEU A 62 -10.34 -10.25 -17.35
N TYR A 63 -11.32 -11.06 -16.95
CA TYR A 63 -11.10 -12.17 -16.02
C TYR A 63 -10.08 -13.15 -16.55
N ARG A 64 -10.19 -13.57 -17.81
CA ARG A 64 -9.23 -14.49 -18.43
C ARG A 64 -7.80 -13.94 -18.36
N TYR A 65 -7.61 -12.63 -18.54
CA TYR A 65 -6.28 -12.06 -18.45
C TYR A 65 -5.78 -12.00 -16.99
N VAL A 66 -6.60 -11.52 -16.06
CA VAL A 66 -6.24 -11.53 -14.63
C VAL A 66 -5.96 -12.96 -14.14
N ASP A 67 -6.77 -13.95 -14.55
CA ASP A 67 -6.53 -15.37 -14.27
C ASP A 67 -5.16 -15.82 -14.78
N THR A 68 -4.78 -15.37 -15.98
CA THR A 68 -3.46 -15.69 -16.55
C THR A 68 -2.35 -15.14 -15.66
N LEU A 69 -2.45 -13.91 -15.17
CA LEU A 69 -1.46 -13.31 -14.28
C LEU A 69 -1.35 -14.07 -12.96
N VAL A 70 -2.50 -14.34 -12.32
CA VAL A 70 -2.55 -15.02 -11.02
C VAL A 70 -2.06 -16.46 -11.11
N GLU A 71 -2.53 -17.24 -12.09
CA GLU A 71 -2.14 -18.63 -12.23
C GLU A 71 -0.67 -18.78 -12.68
N ASP A 72 -0.15 -17.86 -13.49
CA ASP A 72 1.27 -17.82 -13.83
C ASP A 72 2.13 -17.59 -12.58
N ALA A 73 1.80 -16.60 -11.76
CA ALA A 73 2.51 -16.31 -10.52
C ALA A 73 2.43 -17.48 -9.52
N LYS A 74 1.23 -18.05 -9.32
CA LYS A 74 1.02 -19.21 -8.44
C LYS A 74 1.82 -20.43 -8.88
N THR A 75 1.82 -20.72 -10.18
CA THR A 75 2.48 -21.90 -10.73
C THR A 75 4.00 -21.77 -10.68
N LYS A 76 4.55 -20.61 -11.00
CA LYS A 76 6.00 -20.38 -11.07
C LYS A 76 6.65 -20.20 -9.71
N TYR A 77 5.97 -19.52 -8.81
CA TYR A 77 6.61 -19.03 -7.59
C TYR A 77 5.91 -19.51 -6.31
N GLY A 78 4.63 -19.87 -6.38
CA GLY A 78 3.76 -19.89 -5.22
C GLY A 78 3.43 -18.46 -4.78
N VAL A 79 2.22 -18.22 -4.28
CA VAL A 79 1.75 -16.91 -3.82
C VAL A 79 1.04 -17.09 -2.48
N ASP A 80 1.43 -16.32 -1.49
CA ASP A 80 0.88 -16.36 -0.13
C ASP A 80 -0.17 -15.28 0.10
N LEU A 81 -0.04 -14.14 -0.63
CA LEU A 81 -0.97 -13.02 -0.57
C LEU A 81 -1.03 -12.34 -1.94
N ILE A 82 -2.24 -11.99 -2.38
CA ILE A 82 -2.46 -11.12 -3.55
C ILE A 82 -2.84 -9.74 -3.03
N VAL A 83 -2.16 -8.69 -3.51
CA VAL A 83 -2.45 -7.29 -3.20
C VAL A 83 -2.78 -6.55 -4.48
N VAL A 84 -3.94 -5.89 -4.53
CA VAL A 84 -4.29 -4.98 -5.63
C VAL A 84 -4.12 -3.55 -5.15
N THR A 85 -3.17 -2.84 -5.75
CA THR A 85 -2.78 -1.48 -5.33
C THR A 85 -3.61 -0.39 -6.01
N GLY A 86 -4.94 -0.56 -6.02
CA GLY A 86 -5.91 0.48 -6.38
C GLY A 86 -6.37 0.47 -7.84
N ASP A 87 -7.29 1.37 -8.13
CA ASP A 87 -7.96 1.55 -9.42
C ASP A 87 -8.59 0.25 -9.95
N LEU A 88 -9.39 -0.37 -9.07
CA LEU A 88 -10.12 -1.59 -9.38
C LEU A 88 -11.17 -1.36 -10.46
N PHE A 89 -11.83 -0.18 -10.43
CA PHE A 89 -13.01 0.12 -11.22
C PHE A 89 -12.98 1.51 -11.85
N THR A 90 -13.66 1.62 -13.01
CA THR A 90 -14.03 2.89 -13.64
C THR A 90 -15.42 2.74 -14.25
N PHE A 91 -16.40 3.57 -13.83
CA PHE A 91 -17.79 3.50 -14.28
C PHE A 91 -18.45 2.10 -14.16
N ALA A 92 -18.19 1.43 -13.05
CA ALA A 92 -18.69 0.11 -12.73
C ALA A 92 -19.94 0.16 -11.85
N SER A 93 -20.83 -0.84 -11.99
CA SER A 93 -21.96 -1.08 -11.10
C SER A 93 -21.56 -1.97 -9.91
N LYS A 94 -22.42 -2.01 -8.89
CA LYS A 94 -22.29 -2.95 -7.77
C LYS A 94 -22.25 -4.42 -8.21
N TRP A 95 -22.86 -4.74 -9.35
CA TRP A 95 -22.82 -6.10 -9.87
C TRP A 95 -21.43 -6.47 -10.36
N THR A 96 -20.79 -5.59 -11.11
CA THR A 96 -19.40 -5.76 -11.58
C THR A 96 -18.44 -5.86 -10.40
N ALA A 97 -18.56 -4.98 -9.41
CA ALA A 97 -17.74 -5.01 -8.22
C ALA A 97 -17.88 -6.33 -7.44
N LYS A 98 -19.12 -6.78 -7.20
CA LYS A 98 -19.39 -8.06 -6.53
C LYS A 98 -18.82 -9.25 -7.31
N LYS A 99 -18.92 -9.21 -8.65
CA LYS A 99 -18.40 -10.28 -9.50
C LYS A 99 -16.88 -10.37 -9.35
N LEU A 100 -16.16 -9.23 -9.40
CA LEU A 100 -14.71 -9.19 -9.21
C LEU A 100 -14.30 -9.71 -7.83
N PHE A 101 -14.89 -9.19 -6.76
CA PHE A 101 -14.53 -9.58 -5.39
C PHE A 101 -14.79 -11.06 -5.11
N ASN A 102 -15.88 -11.63 -5.64
CA ASN A 102 -16.15 -13.07 -5.53
C ASN A 102 -15.13 -13.88 -6.35
N HIS A 103 -14.79 -13.42 -7.54
CA HIS A 103 -13.80 -14.06 -8.39
C HIS A 103 -12.41 -14.09 -7.73
N MET A 104 -11.99 -13.01 -7.09
CA MET A 104 -10.75 -12.98 -6.30
C MET A 104 -10.74 -14.05 -5.20
N ASN A 105 -11.88 -14.32 -4.56
CA ASN A 105 -12.01 -15.40 -3.56
C ASN A 105 -11.81 -16.80 -4.15
N GLU A 106 -12.10 -17.00 -5.44
CA GLU A 106 -11.98 -18.30 -6.11
C GLU A 106 -10.53 -18.74 -6.33
N TYR A 107 -9.56 -17.80 -6.29
CA TYR A 107 -8.14 -18.13 -6.41
C TYR A 107 -7.59 -19.00 -5.27
N GLY A 108 -8.30 -19.04 -4.13
CA GLY A 108 -7.92 -19.85 -2.97
C GLY A 108 -6.66 -19.35 -2.24
N VAL A 109 -6.24 -18.13 -2.53
CA VAL A 109 -5.11 -17.43 -1.91
C VAL A 109 -5.65 -16.23 -1.12
N PRO A 110 -5.14 -15.90 0.08
CA PRO A 110 -5.42 -14.65 0.74
C PRO A 110 -5.23 -13.47 -0.22
N TRP A 111 -6.16 -12.52 -0.20
CA TRP A 111 -6.07 -11.33 -1.04
C TRP A 111 -6.62 -10.10 -0.35
N THR A 112 -6.12 -8.94 -0.77
CA THR A 112 -6.58 -7.66 -0.29
C THR A 112 -6.41 -6.57 -1.35
N VAL A 113 -6.98 -5.38 -1.07
CA VAL A 113 -6.92 -4.22 -1.96
C VAL A 113 -6.68 -2.94 -1.16
N VAL A 114 -6.15 -1.94 -1.82
CA VAL A 114 -6.34 -0.53 -1.47
C VAL A 114 -7.16 0.15 -2.56
N PHE A 115 -7.72 1.32 -2.29
CA PHE A 115 -8.47 2.05 -3.30
C PHE A 115 -7.61 3.09 -4.01
N GLY A 116 -7.90 3.30 -5.30
CA GLY A 116 -7.30 4.32 -6.13
C GLY A 116 -8.28 5.47 -6.42
N ASN A 117 -7.82 6.45 -7.21
CA ASN A 117 -8.61 7.63 -7.50
C ASN A 117 -9.79 7.36 -8.45
N HIS A 118 -9.73 6.31 -9.29
CA HIS A 118 -10.84 5.93 -10.15
C HIS A 118 -11.91 5.12 -9.43
N ASP A 119 -11.64 4.54 -8.27
CA ASP A 119 -12.64 3.77 -7.51
C ASP A 119 -13.80 4.63 -7.01
N GLU A 120 -13.65 5.96 -6.95
CA GLU A 120 -14.74 6.91 -6.71
C GLU A 120 -15.62 7.17 -7.94
N GLN A 121 -15.13 6.86 -9.13
CA GLN A 121 -15.84 7.08 -10.41
C GLN A 121 -16.81 5.95 -10.75
N THR A 122 -17.34 5.26 -9.75
CA THR A 122 -18.31 4.18 -9.89
C THR A 122 -19.74 4.67 -9.71
N TYR A 123 -20.73 3.83 -10.00
CA TYR A 123 -22.15 4.12 -9.74
C TYR A 123 -22.57 3.80 -8.29
N PHE A 124 -21.59 3.71 -7.38
CA PHE A 124 -21.78 3.48 -5.94
C PHE A 124 -20.61 4.12 -5.18
N SER A 125 -20.75 4.28 -3.86
CA SER A 125 -19.71 4.89 -3.05
C SER A 125 -18.59 3.92 -2.68
N VAL A 126 -17.41 4.45 -2.37
CA VAL A 126 -16.29 3.69 -1.80
C VAL A 126 -16.68 3.11 -0.44
N ASP A 127 -17.47 3.80 0.37
CA ASP A 127 -18.00 3.25 1.64
C ASP A 127 -18.81 1.96 1.42
N TRP A 128 -19.54 1.87 0.30
CA TRP A 128 -20.23 0.63 -0.02
C TRP A 128 -19.24 -0.51 -0.31
N MET A 129 -18.13 -0.23 -1.02
CA MET A 129 -17.08 -1.22 -1.26
C MET A 129 -16.43 -1.67 0.05
N THR A 130 -16.06 -0.71 0.89
CA THR A 130 -15.51 -0.93 2.23
C THR A 130 -16.40 -1.85 3.06
N ASN A 131 -17.70 -1.50 3.14
CA ASN A 131 -18.67 -2.33 3.84
C ASN A 131 -18.82 -3.73 3.24
N TYR A 132 -18.80 -3.83 1.91
CA TYR A 132 -18.91 -5.11 1.23
C TYR A 132 -17.68 -6.00 1.50
N LEU A 133 -16.48 -5.47 1.36
CA LEU A 133 -15.22 -6.18 1.60
C LEU A 133 -15.08 -6.61 3.07
N ASN A 134 -15.40 -5.73 4.02
CA ASN A 134 -15.41 -6.07 5.46
C ASN A 134 -16.29 -7.27 5.81
N ASN A 135 -17.31 -7.55 5.01
CA ASN A 135 -18.29 -8.62 5.26
C ASN A 135 -18.18 -9.78 4.25
N LEU A 136 -17.25 -9.73 3.31
CA LEU A 136 -17.17 -10.73 2.24
C LEU A 136 -16.71 -12.10 2.76
N GLY A 137 -15.70 -12.11 3.65
CA GLY A 137 -15.14 -13.35 4.17
C GLY A 137 -14.37 -14.17 3.12
N GLY A 138 -14.19 -15.46 3.38
CA GLY A 138 -13.40 -16.33 2.50
C GLY A 138 -11.91 -16.01 2.58
N ASN A 139 -11.29 -15.77 1.43
CA ASN A 139 -9.87 -15.39 1.34
C ASN A 139 -9.64 -13.87 1.31
N CYS A 140 -10.69 -13.06 1.51
CA CYS A 140 -10.60 -11.61 1.56
C CYS A 140 -10.02 -11.16 2.91
N TYR A 141 -8.82 -10.61 2.89
CA TYR A 141 -8.11 -10.06 4.05
C TYR A 141 -8.15 -8.52 4.01
N PHE A 142 -9.34 -7.99 3.98
CA PHE A 142 -9.61 -6.56 4.01
C PHE A 142 -10.21 -6.14 5.33
N LYS A 143 -9.80 -4.99 5.85
CA LYS A 143 -10.34 -4.42 7.07
C LYS A 143 -10.30 -2.90 7.00
N ASP A 144 -11.40 -2.29 7.35
CA ASP A 144 -11.46 -0.86 7.64
C ASP A 144 -12.55 -0.66 8.70
N ILE A 145 -12.20 -0.02 9.78
CA ILE A 145 -13.13 0.18 10.91
C ILE A 145 -14.02 1.42 10.75
N GLN A 146 -13.86 2.13 9.62
CA GLN A 146 -14.60 3.34 9.29
C GLN A 146 -14.59 4.36 10.44
N ASN A 147 -13.39 4.64 10.94
CA ASN A 147 -13.20 5.61 12.02
C ASN A 147 -13.20 7.02 11.44
N ASP A 148 -14.18 7.83 11.79
CA ASP A 148 -14.30 9.23 11.36
C ASP A 148 -13.07 10.10 11.71
N ASN A 149 -12.19 9.64 12.59
CA ASN A 149 -10.96 10.33 12.96
C ASN A 149 -9.75 9.93 12.10
N VAL A 150 -9.88 8.94 11.20
CA VAL A 150 -8.84 8.56 10.24
C VAL A 150 -9.45 8.60 8.85
N GLU A 151 -9.07 9.59 8.06
CA GLU A 151 -9.58 9.73 6.70
C GLU A 151 -9.22 8.54 5.82
N GLY A 152 -10.05 8.25 4.80
CA GLY A 152 -9.88 7.16 3.86
C GLY A 152 -10.67 5.91 4.22
N ASN A 153 -10.63 4.92 3.32
CA ASN A 153 -11.50 3.75 3.33
C ASN A 153 -10.76 2.40 3.29
N CYS A 154 -9.45 2.40 3.48
CA CYS A 154 -8.63 1.17 3.48
C CYS A 154 -7.35 1.33 4.31
N ASN A 155 -7.49 1.91 5.53
CA ASN A 155 -6.36 2.01 6.45
C ASN A 155 -6.38 0.84 7.43
N PHE A 156 -5.50 -0.14 7.24
CA PHE A 156 -5.39 -1.33 8.08
C PHE A 156 -4.01 -1.98 7.97
N VAL A 157 -3.75 -2.98 8.80
CA VAL A 157 -2.47 -3.69 8.84
C VAL A 157 -2.72 -5.20 8.81
N ILE A 158 -1.89 -5.93 8.06
CA ILE A 158 -1.76 -7.38 8.19
C ILE A 158 -0.44 -7.65 8.90
N HIS A 159 -0.50 -8.24 10.08
CA HIS A 159 0.66 -8.73 10.78
C HIS A 159 1.05 -10.11 10.26
N LEU A 160 2.25 -10.25 9.76
CA LEU A 160 2.85 -11.55 9.44
C LEU A 160 3.49 -12.09 10.72
N LYS A 161 2.96 -13.20 11.25
CA LYS A 161 3.33 -13.75 12.57
C LYS A 161 4.16 -15.01 12.45
N ASP A 162 5.28 -15.02 13.16
CA ASP A 162 6.05 -16.23 13.48
C ASP A 162 5.72 -16.64 14.92
N GLY A 163 4.90 -17.68 15.06
CA GLY A 163 4.29 -18.05 16.33
C GLY A 163 3.44 -16.92 16.91
N ASN A 164 3.80 -16.42 18.07
CA ASN A 164 3.07 -15.32 18.73
C ASN A 164 3.63 -13.94 18.39
N ASN A 165 4.79 -13.86 17.73
CA ASN A 165 5.47 -12.60 17.50
C ASN A 165 5.16 -12.07 16.09
N VAL A 166 5.02 -10.76 15.97
CA VAL A 166 4.97 -10.08 14.68
C VAL A 166 6.38 -10.06 14.11
N LYS A 167 6.54 -10.68 12.95
CA LYS A 167 7.78 -10.69 12.19
C LYS A 167 7.88 -9.48 11.30
N GLU A 168 6.77 -9.14 10.61
CA GLU A 168 6.69 -8.03 9.69
C GLU A 168 5.26 -7.49 9.62
N GLN A 169 5.10 -6.23 9.24
CA GLN A 169 3.81 -5.58 9.04
C GLN A 169 3.61 -5.28 7.55
N LEU A 170 2.45 -5.61 7.03
CA LEU A 170 1.98 -5.10 5.75
C LEU A 170 0.96 -4.00 6.05
N ILE A 171 1.32 -2.75 5.76
CA ILE A 171 0.52 -1.58 6.08
C ILE A 171 -0.21 -1.14 4.81
N PHE A 172 -1.53 -1.07 4.88
CA PHE A 172 -2.39 -0.65 3.78
C PHE A 172 -2.97 0.72 4.13
N MET A 173 -2.87 1.67 3.18
CA MET A 173 -3.34 3.03 3.41
C MET A 173 -4.09 3.57 2.19
N ASP A 174 -5.18 4.27 2.45
CA ASP A 174 -5.87 5.04 1.42
C ASP A 174 -5.09 6.32 1.11
N SER A 175 -4.51 6.39 -0.08
CA SER A 175 -3.81 7.60 -0.56
C SER A 175 -4.75 8.75 -0.92
N ASN A 176 -6.04 8.58 -0.66
CA ASN A 176 -7.13 9.45 -1.06
C ASN A 176 -7.26 9.54 -2.60
N ARG A 177 -8.00 10.50 -3.15
CA ARG A 177 -8.37 10.48 -4.58
C ARG A 177 -8.09 11.81 -5.25
N TYR A 178 -9.09 12.71 -5.22
CA TYR A 178 -9.01 14.05 -5.78
C TYR A 178 -9.33 15.09 -4.72
N HIS A 179 -8.54 16.14 -4.70
CA HIS A 179 -8.85 17.36 -3.95
C HIS A 179 -9.40 18.42 -4.90
N PHE A 180 -10.56 18.96 -4.54
CA PHE A 180 -11.19 20.07 -5.22
C PHE A 180 -11.43 21.20 -4.21
N GLY A 181 -10.52 22.17 -4.17
CA GLY A 181 -10.54 23.26 -3.21
C GLY A 181 -10.29 24.62 -3.83
N THR A 182 -10.31 25.66 -2.99
CA THR A 182 -9.93 27.01 -3.39
C THR A 182 -8.42 27.22 -3.41
N ASP A 183 -7.69 26.33 -2.76
CA ASP A 183 -6.23 26.31 -2.63
C ASP A 183 -5.55 25.64 -3.82
N TYR A 184 -6.03 24.44 -4.22
CA TYR A 184 -5.59 23.75 -5.42
C TYR A 184 -6.64 22.74 -5.91
N ASN A 185 -6.45 22.23 -7.14
CA ASN A 185 -7.19 21.08 -7.68
C ASN A 185 -6.17 20.08 -8.22
N GLY A 186 -6.29 18.82 -7.80
CA GLY A 186 -5.36 17.77 -8.20
C GLY A 186 -5.58 16.49 -7.43
N TYR A 187 -4.58 15.63 -7.40
CA TYR A 187 -4.62 14.45 -6.54
C TYR A 187 -4.53 14.85 -5.07
N ASP A 188 -5.28 14.15 -4.25
CA ASP A 188 -5.28 14.36 -2.81
C ASP A 188 -4.06 13.67 -2.17
N TYR A 189 -3.80 13.97 -0.90
CA TYR A 189 -2.60 13.55 -0.17
C TYR A 189 -2.97 12.97 1.20
N PHE A 190 -2.04 12.26 1.83
CA PHE A 190 -2.22 11.73 3.19
C PHE A 190 -2.41 12.85 4.20
N LYS A 191 -3.45 12.74 5.03
CA LYS A 191 -3.83 13.73 6.01
C LYS A 191 -3.15 13.50 7.36
N ASP A 192 -3.05 14.55 8.18
CA ASP A 192 -2.46 14.44 9.53
C ASP A 192 -3.02 13.28 10.36
N PRO A 193 -4.34 13.00 10.37
CA PRO A 193 -4.86 11.84 11.08
C PRO A 193 -4.36 10.49 10.56
N GLN A 194 -4.21 10.33 9.24
CA GLN A 194 -3.64 9.11 8.65
C GLN A 194 -2.16 8.95 9.00
N ILE A 195 -1.39 10.04 8.96
CA ILE A 195 0.03 10.07 9.36
C ILE A 195 0.18 9.72 10.84
N GLY A 196 -0.69 10.26 11.69
CA GLY A 196 -0.75 9.93 13.11
C GLY A 196 -1.12 8.47 13.37
N TRP A 197 -2.07 7.93 12.60
CA TRP A 197 -2.45 6.52 12.63
C TRP A 197 -1.29 5.61 12.23
N TYR A 198 -0.60 5.91 11.12
CA TYR A 198 0.59 5.15 10.70
C TYR A 198 1.64 5.09 11.81
N ARG A 199 1.98 6.24 12.43
CA ARG A 199 2.92 6.31 13.57
C ARG A 199 2.47 5.39 14.71
N SER A 200 1.18 5.42 15.05
CA SER A 200 0.62 4.62 16.13
C SER A 200 0.69 3.12 15.82
N MET A 201 0.39 2.71 14.58
CA MET A 201 0.46 1.30 14.16
C MET A 201 1.89 0.76 14.17
N VAL A 202 2.84 1.56 13.71
CA VAL A 202 4.27 1.21 13.73
C VAL A 202 4.77 1.09 15.18
N ASP A 203 4.39 2.01 16.06
CA ASP A 203 4.78 1.96 17.47
C ASP A 203 4.09 0.81 18.23
N TYR A 204 2.84 0.50 17.92
CA TYR A 204 2.09 -0.62 18.49
C TYR A 204 2.78 -1.98 18.25
N SER A 205 3.47 -2.12 17.12
CA SER A 205 4.19 -3.37 16.82
C SER A 205 5.28 -3.72 17.84
N LYS A 206 5.85 -2.74 18.54
CA LYS A 206 6.89 -2.96 19.56
C LYS A 206 6.49 -3.96 20.65
N ASP A 207 5.22 -3.90 21.06
CA ASP A 207 4.69 -4.78 22.08
C ASP A 207 4.44 -6.20 21.56
N LEU A 208 4.50 -6.39 20.24
CA LEU A 208 4.10 -7.62 19.55
C LEU A 208 5.28 -8.38 18.93
N THR A 209 6.46 -7.77 18.78
CA THR A 209 7.64 -8.43 18.20
C THR A 209 8.35 -9.36 19.18
N GLY A 210 8.13 -9.22 20.48
CA GLY A 210 8.88 -9.92 21.53
C GLY A 210 10.30 -9.38 21.76
N THR A 211 10.76 -8.43 20.97
CA THR A 211 12.06 -7.75 21.09
C THR A 211 11.96 -6.37 21.71
N GLY A 212 10.78 -5.76 21.69
CA GLY A 212 10.55 -4.37 22.06
C GLY A 212 10.95 -3.35 20.98
N GLU A 213 11.43 -3.84 19.83
CA GLU A 213 11.72 -3.02 18.66
C GLU A 213 10.51 -2.98 17.71
N ARG A 214 10.42 -1.95 16.86
CA ARG A 214 9.40 -1.87 15.81
C ARG A 214 9.56 -3.04 14.83
N ALA A 215 8.46 -3.67 14.46
CA ALA A 215 8.48 -4.58 13.33
C ALA A 215 8.81 -3.78 12.04
N LYS A 216 9.63 -4.37 11.19
CA LYS A 216 9.81 -3.82 9.83
C LYS A 216 8.50 -3.96 9.06
N SER A 217 8.33 -3.12 8.04
CA SER A 217 7.08 -3.08 7.29
C SER A 217 7.26 -2.80 5.81
N LEU A 218 6.29 -3.29 5.03
CA LEU A 218 6.02 -2.85 3.67
C LEU A 218 4.69 -2.08 3.65
N MET A 219 4.62 -1.01 2.87
CA MET A 219 3.42 -0.18 2.74
C MET A 219 2.82 -0.30 1.34
N PHE A 220 1.49 -0.41 1.28
CA PHE A 220 0.72 -0.52 0.03
C PHE A 220 -0.32 0.60 -0.02
N TYR A 221 -0.31 1.34 -1.10
CA TYR A 221 -1.26 2.43 -1.36
C TYR A 221 -1.32 2.66 -2.88
N HIS A 222 -2.05 3.66 -3.37
CA HIS A 222 -2.23 3.81 -4.83
C HIS A 222 -1.44 4.97 -5.42
N ILE A 223 -1.69 6.21 -4.99
CA ILE A 223 -1.05 7.41 -5.56
C ILE A 223 0.30 7.63 -4.88
N PRO A 224 1.41 7.67 -5.63
CA PRO A 224 2.76 7.78 -5.05
C PRO A 224 2.97 9.06 -4.24
N LEU A 225 3.87 9.02 -3.26
CA LEU A 225 4.27 10.21 -2.51
C LEU A 225 5.04 11.21 -3.38
N PRO A 226 5.00 12.52 -3.08
CA PRO A 226 5.70 13.55 -3.85
C PRO A 226 7.21 13.34 -3.99
N GLU A 227 7.82 12.57 -3.09
CA GLU A 227 9.23 12.19 -3.16
C GLU A 227 9.60 11.50 -4.47
N ILE A 228 8.66 10.82 -5.13
CA ILE A 228 8.89 10.18 -6.43
C ILE A 228 9.42 11.17 -7.48
N ASN A 229 9.06 12.44 -7.38
CA ASN A 229 9.55 13.50 -8.27
C ASN A 229 11.05 13.77 -8.09
N LYS A 230 11.64 13.45 -6.94
CA LYS A 230 13.09 13.56 -6.71
C LYS A 230 13.82 12.58 -7.61
N PHE A 231 13.26 11.40 -7.82
CA PHE A 231 13.85 10.38 -8.71
C PHE A 231 13.67 10.74 -10.19
N CYS A 232 12.63 11.47 -10.55
CA CYS A 232 12.44 11.93 -11.93
C CYS A 232 13.45 12.99 -12.35
N ALA A 233 13.99 13.74 -11.40
CA ALA A 233 15.12 14.62 -11.62
C ALA A 233 16.43 13.85 -11.73
N VAL A 234 16.44 12.57 -11.38
CA VAL A 234 17.65 11.73 -11.27
C VAL A 234 18.32 11.48 -12.63
N ASP A 235 17.62 11.47 -13.76
CA ASP A 235 18.30 11.46 -15.06
C ASP A 235 19.30 12.64 -15.21
N ALA A 236 19.00 13.76 -14.58
CA ALA A 236 19.91 14.91 -14.48
C ALA A 236 20.84 14.81 -13.25
N MET A 237 20.40 14.22 -12.16
CA MET A 237 21.08 14.17 -10.86
C MET A 237 21.98 12.93 -10.68
N MET A 238 21.72 11.79 -11.33
CA MET A 238 22.66 10.66 -11.39
C MET A 238 24.01 11.08 -11.98
N LYS A 239 24.02 12.16 -12.78
CA LYS A 239 25.25 12.78 -13.28
C LYS A 239 25.93 13.70 -12.26
N ALA A 240 25.26 14.08 -11.18
CA ALA A 240 25.75 15.03 -10.18
C ALA A 240 26.12 14.41 -8.82
N GLY A 241 25.81 13.12 -8.58
CA GLY A 241 26.15 12.41 -7.35
C GLY A 241 25.39 12.91 -6.13
N ASP A 242 24.10 13.18 -6.26
CA ASP A 242 23.29 13.70 -5.16
C ASP A 242 22.86 12.61 -4.18
N LEU A 243 22.81 13.00 -2.94
CA LEU A 243 22.91 12.17 -1.76
C LEU A 243 21.56 11.64 -1.32
N GLY A 244 21.38 10.32 -1.25
CA GLY A 244 20.26 9.64 -0.62
C GLY A 244 19.16 9.15 -1.58
N CYS A 245 19.27 9.42 -2.87
CA CYS A 245 18.28 9.06 -3.87
C CYS A 245 18.92 8.31 -5.04
N GLN A 246 18.49 7.10 -5.32
CA GLN A 246 19.03 6.33 -6.45
C GLN A 246 17.93 5.59 -7.20
N PHE A 247 18.03 5.60 -8.51
CA PHE A 247 17.26 4.69 -9.36
C PHE A 247 17.84 3.27 -9.21
N VAL A 248 16.99 2.30 -8.91
CA VAL A 248 17.43 0.92 -8.69
C VAL A 248 17.34 0.15 -10.00
N TRP A 249 16.14 0.05 -10.58
CA TRP A 249 15.92 -0.57 -11.88
C TRP A 249 14.50 -0.28 -12.41
N GLY A 250 14.17 -0.78 -13.59
CA GLY A 250 12.85 -0.65 -14.20
C GLY A 250 12.80 0.45 -15.26
N GLU A 251 11.61 0.83 -15.69
CA GLU A 251 11.41 1.80 -16.75
C GLU A 251 10.45 2.91 -16.33
N LYS A 252 10.81 4.14 -16.71
CA LYS A 252 9.98 5.32 -16.58
C LYS A 252 9.57 5.77 -17.97
N ARG A 253 8.33 5.50 -18.38
CA ARG A 253 7.81 5.85 -19.70
C ARG A 253 6.84 7.02 -19.70
N GLU A 254 6.38 7.47 -18.51
CA GLU A 254 5.54 8.63 -18.37
C GLU A 254 5.94 9.53 -17.20
N LYS A 255 5.35 10.73 -17.16
CA LYS A 255 5.52 11.64 -16.03
C LYS A 255 4.87 11.01 -14.80
N THR A 256 5.59 11.03 -13.68
CA THR A 256 5.02 10.67 -12.38
C THR A 256 3.97 11.68 -11.93
N CYS A 257 2.87 11.20 -11.37
CA CYS A 257 1.71 12.01 -11.04
C CYS A 257 1.36 11.96 -9.53
N PRO A 258 2.29 12.30 -8.61
CA PRO A 258 1.96 12.41 -7.20
C PRO A 258 1.11 13.67 -6.93
N PRO A 259 0.55 13.81 -5.71
CA PRO A 259 -0.06 15.05 -5.25
C PRO A 259 0.88 16.24 -5.33
N ASP A 260 0.34 17.44 -5.56
CA ASP A 260 1.09 18.70 -5.49
C ASP A 260 1.31 19.16 -4.05
N GLN A 261 0.53 18.62 -3.09
CA GLN A 261 0.60 18.92 -1.67
C GLN A 261 1.09 17.73 -0.88
N ASP A 262 1.76 17.98 0.24
CA ASP A 262 2.25 16.98 1.17
C ASP A 262 2.34 17.58 2.58
N LEU A 263 2.04 16.78 3.59
CA LEU A 263 2.21 17.14 5.00
C LEU A 263 3.50 16.56 5.61
N GLY A 264 4.43 16.12 4.78
CA GLY A 264 5.70 15.57 5.20
C GLY A 264 5.58 14.13 5.69
N PHE A 265 4.71 13.33 5.11
CA PHE A 265 4.53 11.94 5.51
C PHE A 265 5.82 11.13 5.40
N PHE A 266 6.60 11.34 4.34
CA PHE A 266 7.88 10.65 4.19
C PHE A 266 8.86 10.97 5.34
N ASN A 267 8.85 12.18 5.88
CA ASN A 267 9.70 12.51 7.03
C ASN A 267 9.35 11.67 8.26
N VAL A 268 8.07 11.32 8.43
CA VAL A 268 7.63 10.43 9.53
C VAL A 268 8.06 8.98 9.27
N ILE A 269 8.00 8.53 8.03
CA ILE A 269 8.48 7.19 7.62
C ILE A 269 9.98 7.06 7.90
N ASP A 270 10.75 8.05 7.47
CA ASP A 270 12.20 8.13 7.65
C ASP A 270 12.59 8.20 9.15
N GLU A 271 11.91 9.04 9.94
CA GLU A 271 12.10 9.16 11.40
C GLU A 271 11.86 7.82 12.13
N LEU A 272 10.83 7.09 11.74
CA LEU A 272 10.44 5.85 12.44
C LEU A 272 11.33 4.67 12.06
N ASP A 273 11.99 4.70 10.92
CA ASP A 273 12.88 3.65 10.39
C ASP A 273 12.27 2.24 10.47
N ALA A 274 10.99 2.14 10.13
CA ALA A 274 10.26 0.87 10.16
C ALA A 274 9.87 0.37 8.77
N THR A 275 9.47 1.26 7.86
CA THR A 275 9.05 0.90 6.50
C THR A 275 10.24 0.81 5.56
N ASN A 276 10.47 -0.37 4.97
CA ASN A 276 11.57 -0.63 4.04
C ASN A 276 11.15 -0.43 2.57
N GLY A 277 9.87 -0.57 2.25
CA GLY A 277 9.37 -0.47 0.87
C GLY A 277 7.94 0.01 0.80
N MET A 278 7.66 0.78 -0.25
CA MET A 278 6.35 1.34 -0.57
C MET A 278 5.95 0.90 -1.99
N PHE A 279 4.76 0.32 -2.11
CA PHE A 279 4.26 -0.30 -3.32
C PHE A 279 2.96 0.39 -3.76
N PHE A 280 2.92 0.84 -5.00
CA PHE A 280 1.80 1.66 -5.50
C PHE A 280 1.56 1.41 -7.00
N GLY A 281 0.46 1.94 -7.53
CA GLY A 281 0.09 1.90 -8.94
C GLY A 281 0.05 3.29 -9.56
N HIS A 282 -1.09 3.66 -10.16
CA HIS A 282 -1.47 4.99 -10.61
C HIS A 282 -0.88 5.43 -11.96
N ASP A 283 0.43 5.36 -12.14
CA ASP A 283 1.09 5.69 -13.41
C ASP A 283 1.25 4.41 -14.23
N HIS A 284 0.44 4.24 -15.28
CA HIS A 284 0.18 2.95 -15.94
C HIS A 284 1.35 2.39 -16.75
N ILE A 285 2.30 3.26 -17.14
CA ILE A 285 3.44 2.87 -17.95
C ILE A 285 4.78 3.21 -17.29
N ASN A 286 4.78 3.26 -15.95
CA ASN A 286 5.96 3.26 -15.10
C ASN A 286 6.04 1.94 -14.33
N ASP A 287 7.23 1.34 -14.24
CA ASP A 287 7.48 0.15 -13.43
C ASP A 287 8.77 0.23 -12.62
N PHE A 288 9.37 1.40 -12.58
CA PHE A 288 10.67 1.57 -11.95
C PHE A 288 10.62 1.49 -10.41
N GLU A 289 11.77 1.18 -9.89
CA GLU A 289 12.09 1.20 -8.48
C GLU A 289 13.17 2.22 -8.20
N ALA A 290 12.98 2.96 -7.13
CA ALA A 290 13.96 3.90 -6.65
C ALA A 290 14.11 3.78 -5.14
N GLU A 291 15.28 4.09 -4.62
CA GLU A 291 15.55 4.12 -3.19
C GLU A 291 15.81 5.55 -2.74
N TYR A 292 15.22 5.94 -1.63
CA TYR A 292 15.47 7.21 -0.97
C TYR A 292 15.56 7.02 0.54
N ASN A 293 16.69 7.37 1.14
CA ASN A 293 16.99 7.20 2.57
C ASN A 293 16.76 5.76 3.07
N GLY A 294 17.10 4.74 2.27
CA GLY A 294 16.90 3.34 2.64
C GLY A 294 15.48 2.81 2.45
N VAL A 295 14.55 3.62 1.95
CA VAL A 295 13.17 3.21 1.64
C VAL A 295 12.99 3.07 0.13
N TYR A 296 12.47 1.92 -0.30
CA TYR A 296 12.18 1.64 -1.70
C TYR A 296 10.81 2.18 -2.11
N PHE A 297 10.76 2.84 -3.26
CA PHE A 297 9.56 3.31 -3.95
C PHE A 297 9.34 2.44 -5.18
N CYS A 298 8.24 1.71 -5.24
CA CYS A 298 8.06 0.63 -6.19
C CYS A 298 6.72 0.76 -6.92
N TYR A 299 6.76 1.10 -8.22
CA TYR A 299 5.57 1.00 -9.06
C TYR A 299 5.18 -0.45 -9.30
N GLY A 300 3.88 -0.75 -9.29
CA GLY A 300 3.32 -1.99 -9.83
C GLY A 300 3.35 -1.99 -11.37
N LEU A 301 3.22 -3.18 -11.96
CA LEU A 301 2.91 -3.31 -13.38
C LEU A 301 1.40 -3.27 -13.57
N LYS A 302 0.94 -2.49 -14.56
CA LYS A 302 -0.47 -2.46 -14.94
C LYS A 302 -0.97 -3.85 -15.28
N SER A 303 -2.09 -4.23 -14.69
CA SER A 303 -2.60 -5.60 -14.74
C SER A 303 -3.81 -5.78 -15.67
N THR A 304 -4.13 -4.82 -16.51
CA THR A 304 -5.09 -4.90 -17.63
C THR A 304 -4.77 -3.90 -18.73
N ASP A 305 -5.42 -4.02 -19.88
CA ASP A 305 -5.29 -3.10 -21.02
C ASP A 305 -6.28 -1.92 -20.97
N ARG A 306 -6.96 -1.67 -19.85
CA ARG A 306 -8.02 -0.65 -19.76
C ARG A 306 -7.47 0.74 -19.50
N ILE A 307 -8.22 1.76 -19.94
CA ILE A 307 -7.91 3.20 -19.92
C ILE A 307 -6.77 3.53 -20.88
N TYR A 308 -5.53 3.51 -20.43
CA TYR A 308 -4.33 3.58 -21.28
C TYR A 308 -3.28 2.62 -20.74
N TYR A 309 -2.42 2.14 -21.60
CA TYR A 309 -1.38 1.16 -21.27
C TYR A 309 -0.28 1.16 -22.34
N ASP A 310 0.82 0.54 -22.04
CA ASP A 310 1.82 0.11 -23.02
C ASP A 310 1.79 -1.42 -23.08
N GLU A 311 1.65 -1.98 -24.29
CA GLU A 311 1.57 -3.43 -24.45
C GLU A 311 2.77 -4.18 -23.86
N ASP A 312 3.91 -3.50 -23.78
CA ASP A 312 5.14 -4.04 -23.22
C ASP A 312 5.21 -3.90 -21.68
N MET A 313 4.29 -3.17 -21.05
CA MET A 313 4.28 -2.87 -19.63
C MET A 313 3.13 -3.55 -18.87
N LEU A 314 2.47 -4.52 -19.49
CA LEU A 314 1.42 -5.31 -18.84
C LEU A 314 2.01 -6.51 -18.09
N GLY A 315 1.48 -6.78 -16.89
CA GLY A 315 1.95 -7.93 -16.12
C GLY A 315 1.71 -7.83 -14.62
N TYR A 316 2.65 -8.33 -13.85
CA TYR A 316 2.62 -8.31 -12.39
C TYR A 316 4.01 -8.18 -11.78
N LYS A 317 4.05 -7.78 -10.52
CA LYS A 317 5.25 -7.88 -9.66
C LYS A 317 5.06 -8.90 -8.56
N LEU A 318 6.13 -9.65 -8.28
CA LEU A 318 6.22 -10.57 -7.16
C LEU A 318 7.22 -10.01 -6.15
N ILE A 319 6.79 -9.84 -4.91
CA ILE A 319 7.60 -9.40 -3.77
C ILE A 319 7.85 -10.62 -2.90
N GLU A 320 9.10 -10.92 -2.61
CA GLU A 320 9.50 -12.04 -1.75
C GLU A 320 10.20 -11.50 -0.51
N LEU A 321 9.63 -11.77 0.68
CA LEU A 321 10.15 -11.36 1.97
C LEU A 321 11.18 -12.37 2.47
N HIS A 322 12.25 -11.90 3.10
CA HIS A 322 13.32 -12.72 3.64
C HIS A 322 13.39 -12.64 5.17
N ASP A 323 14.02 -13.64 5.78
CA ASP A 323 14.12 -13.75 7.25
C ASP A 323 14.88 -12.60 7.91
N ASP A 324 15.70 -11.88 7.17
CA ASP A 324 16.42 -10.69 7.63
C ASP A 324 15.64 -9.38 7.47
N ASN A 325 14.34 -9.46 7.15
CA ASN A 325 13.43 -8.36 6.84
C ASN A 325 13.81 -7.56 5.59
N SER A 326 14.70 -8.09 4.75
CA SER A 326 14.87 -7.60 3.38
C SER A 326 13.80 -8.19 2.47
N PHE A 327 13.66 -7.62 1.29
CA PHE A 327 12.80 -8.19 0.25
C PHE A 327 13.48 -8.14 -1.12
N THR A 328 13.03 -8.99 -2.01
CA THR A 328 13.40 -8.95 -3.42
C THR A 328 12.14 -8.86 -4.28
N MET A 329 12.30 -8.28 -5.46
CA MET A 329 11.19 -8.16 -6.41
C MET A 329 11.54 -8.79 -7.74
N LYS A 330 10.49 -9.34 -8.37
CA LYS A 330 10.53 -9.82 -9.75
C LYS A 330 9.38 -9.19 -10.51
N ARG A 331 9.65 -8.74 -11.73
CA ARG A 331 8.62 -8.32 -12.67
C ARG A 331 8.41 -9.43 -13.71
N THR A 332 7.18 -9.65 -14.07
CA THR A 332 6.82 -10.58 -15.15
C THR A 332 5.89 -9.85 -16.11
N PHE A 333 6.35 -9.70 -17.33
CA PHE A 333 5.57 -9.12 -18.42
C PHE A 333 4.79 -10.20 -19.12
N ILE A 334 3.48 -10.02 -19.21
CA ILE A 334 2.56 -10.90 -19.93
C ILE A 334 1.75 -10.04 -20.87
N SER A 335 1.87 -10.30 -22.18
CA SER A 335 1.09 -9.57 -23.17
C SER A 335 -0.39 -9.90 -23.04
N TRP A 336 -1.26 -9.03 -23.57
CA TRP A 336 -2.71 -9.22 -23.52
C TRP A 336 -3.20 -10.55 -24.11
N ASP A 337 -2.44 -11.12 -25.06
CA ASP A 337 -2.70 -12.47 -25.59
C ASP A 337 -2.26 -13.63 -24.67
N GLY A 338 -1.81 -13.32 -23.46
CA GLY A 338 -1.41 -14.29 -22.44
C GLY A 338 0.00 -14.87 -22.57
N LYS A 339 0.86 -14.29 -23.41
CA LYS A 339 2.23 -14.76 -23.58
C LYS A 339 3.20 -13.97 -22.71
N GLU A 340 4.05 -14.69 -21.98
CA GLU A 340 5.16 -14.06 -21.27
C GLU A 340 6.14 -13.44 -22.26
N ARG A 341 6.48 -12.19 -22.02
CA ARG A 341 7.54 -11.49 -22.76
C ARG A 341 8.84 -11.58 -21.95
N LYS A 342 9.87 -12.10 -22.57
CA LYS A 342 11.22 -12.04 -22.01
C LYS A 342 11.89 -10.78 -22.51
N TYR A 343 12.16 -9.86 -21.58
CA TYR A 343 13.09 -8.77 -21.86
C TYR A 343 14.50 -9.25 -21.54
N GLU A 344 15.37 -9.15 -22.54
CA GLU A 344 16.82 -9.38 -22.40
C GLU A 344 17.52 -8.22 -21.69
#